data_5f08277047996b483f5051ee24153f54
#
_entry.id   5f08277047996b483f5051ee24153f54
#
_cell.length_a   1.000
_cell.length_b   1.000
_cell.length_c   1.000
_cell.angle_alpha   90.00
_cell.angle_beta   90.00
_cell.angle_gamma   90.00
#
_symmetry.space_group_name_H-M   'P 1'
#
loop_
_entity.id
_entity.type
_entity.pdbx_description
1 polymer ?
#
loop_
_entity_poly.entity_id
_entity_poly.type
_entity_poly.pdbx_seq_one_letter_code
_entity_poly.pdbx_strand_id
1 'polypeptide(L)'
;KIPVDLDCPLRLTMSLIESKWKSCILDELRSGEAMRPSEIHKCLPEAAPRVLDIQLKEMVEDGLVVKTIYPELPPRSEYRITELGQSLIPIIDLMLKWGREHFDIFEKKYGKSLETV
;
A
#
# COMPACT_ATOMS: atom_id res chain seq x y z
N LYS A 1 3.71 1.43 -14.32
CA LYS A 1 4.50 1.19 -13.10
C LYS A 1 5.57 2.25 -12.93
N ILE A 2 5.77 2.70 -11.70
CA ILE A 2 6.85 3.61 -11.34
C ILE A 2 8.17 2.80 -11.40
N PRO A 3 9.16 3.23 -12.19
CA PRO A 3 10.43 2.52 -12.25
C PRO A 3 11.15 2.52 -10.90
N VAL A 4 11.79 1.41 -10.57
CA VAL A 4 12.64 1.32 -9.37
C VAL A 4 13.88 2.18 -9.59
N ASP A 5 14.12 3.13 -8.67
CA ASP A 5 15.24 4.07 -8.78
C ASP A 5 16.44 3.54 -7.99
N LEU A 6 17.51 3.23 -8.70
CA LEU A 6 18.73 2.68 -8.10
C LEU A 6 19.83 3.73 -7.91
N ASP A 7 19.57 4.99 -8.28
CA ASP A 7 20.58 6.04 -8.22
C ASP A 7 20.70 6.71 -6.84
N CYS A 8 19.69 6.53 -6.00
CA CYS A 8 19.67 7.14 -4.67
C CYS A 8 18.88 6.26 -3.70
N PRO A 9 19.46 5.88 -2.55
CA PRO A 9 18.74 5.04 -1.58
C PRO A 9 17.41 5.60 -1.12
N LEU A 10 17.30 6.91 -0.96
CA LEU A 10 16.02 7.54 -0.58
C LEU A 10 14.99 7.41 -1.70
N ARG A 11 15.39 7.70 -2.94
CA ARG A 11 14.48 7.55 -4.09
C ARG A 11 14.13 6.10 -4.36
N LEU A 12 15.05 5.16 -4.09
CA LEU A 12 14.75 3.73 -4.17
C LEU A 12 13.56 3.40 -3.26
N THR A 13 13.64 3.78 -2.00
CA THR A 13 12.57 3.52 -1.03
C THR A 13 11.26 4.16 -1.49
N MET A 14 11.31 5.43 -1.89
CA MET A 14 10.12 6.14 -2.37
C MET A 14 9.51 5.46 -3.59
N SER A 15 10.32 5.03 -4.54
CA SER A 15 9.81 4.39 -5.77
C SER A 15 9.03 3.11 -5.50
N LEU A 16 9.29 2.44 -4.38
CA LEU A 16 8.58 1.22 -4.00
C LEU A 16 7.22 1.47 -3.38
N ILE A 17 7.00 2.64 -2.79
CA ILE A 17 5.81 2.92 -1.99
C ILE A 17 5.05 4.19 -2.38
N GLU A 18 5.53 4.96 -3.36
CA GLU A 18 4.93 6.27 -3.67
C GLU A 18 3.61 6.22 -4.45
N SER A 19 3.22 5.09 -4.98
CA SER A 19 1.90 4.90 -5.56
C SER A 19 0.85 5.05 -4.45
N LYS A 20 -0.30 5.60 -4.80
CA LYS A 20 -1.29 6.08 -3.83
C LYS A 20 -1.65 5.07 -2.72
N TRP A 21 -1.72 3.78 -3.06
CA TRP A 21 -2.26 2.78 -2.13
C TRP A 21 -1.26 1.77 -1.60
N LYS A 22 -0.02 1.73 -2.13
CA LYS A 22 0.94 0.68 -1.75
C LYS A 22 1.29 0.68 -0.28
N SER A 23 1.56 1.83 0.31
CA SER A 23 1.83 1.94 1.75
C SER A 23 0.60 1.51 2.58
N CYS A 24 -0.60 1.87 2.13
CA CYS A 24 -1.84 1.46 2.79
C CYS A 24 -2.05 -0.05 2.71
N ILE A 25 -1.73 -0.66 1.57
CA ILE A 25 -1.81 -2.11 1.41
C ILE A 25 -0.85 -2.82 2.38
N LEU A 26 0.39 -2.34 2.49
CA LEU A 26 1.35 -2.90 3.44
C LEU A 26 0.84 -2.79 4.87
N ASP A 27 0.25 -1.65 5.21
CA ASP A 27 -0.33 -1.43 6.54
C ASP A 27 -1.44 -2.43 6.84
N GLU A 28 -2.32 -2.70 5.87
CA GLU A 28 -3.39 -3.68 6.02
C GLU A 28 -2.86 -5.12 6.16
N LEU A 29 -1.72 -5.42 5.54
CA LEU A 29 -1.13 -6.77 5.57
C LEU A 29 -0.13 -6.96 6.71
N ARG A 30 0.06 -5.96 7.59
CA ARG A 30 1.12 -5.96 8.61
C ARG A 30 1.05 -7.09 9.62
N SER A 31 -0.13 -7.63 9.88
CA SER A 31 -0.28 -8.73 10.84
C SER A 31 0.42 -10.00 10.40
N GLY A 32 0.70 -10.14 9.10
CA GLY A 32 1.27 -11.34 8.52
C GLY A 32 0.23 -12.37 8.10
N GLU A 33 -1.05 -12.13 8.42
CA GLU A 33 -2.12 -13.02 8.01
C GLU A 33 -2.45 -12.85 6.53
N ALA A 34 -2.86 -13.95 5.90
CA ALA A 34 -3.26 -13.94 4.50
C ALA A 34 -4.56 -13.16 4.32
N MET A 35 -4.63 -12.36 3.26
CA MET A 35 -5.86 -11.66 2.88
C MET A 35 -6.20 -11.96 1.43
N ARG A 36 -7.49 -12.17 1.18
CA ARG A 36 -8.03 -12.32 -0.17
C ARG A 36 -8.18 -10.93 -0.82
N PRO A 37 -8.16 -10.84 -2.16
CA PRO A 37 -8.38 -9.56 -2.83
C PRO A 37 -9.63 -8.83 -2.35
N SER A 38 -10.75 -9.55 -2.17
CA SER A 38 -12.00 -8.95 -1.71
C SER A 38 -11.89 -8.34 -0.31
N GLU A 39 -11.09 -8.96 0.57
CA GLU A 39 -10.87 -8.44 1.91
C GLU A 39 -10.05 -7.16 1.88
N ILE A 40 -9.02 -7.12 1.04
CA ILE A 40 -8.20 -5.92 0.85
C ILE A 40 -9.06 -4.78 0.27
N HIS A 41 -9.92 -5.09 -0.70
CA HIS A 41 -10.84 -4.11 -1.29
C HIS A 41 -11.78 -3.51 -0.23
N LYS A 42 -12.26 -4.33 0.71
CA LYS A 42 -13.12 -3.85 1.79
C LYS A 42 -12.40 -2.95 2.77
N CYS A 43 -11.11 -3.21 3.03
CA CYS A 43 -10.31 -2.39 3.94
C CYS A 43 -9.98 -1.02 3.35
N LEU A 44 -9.95 -0.90 2.03
CA LEU A 44 -9.62 0.32 1.31
C LEU A 44 -10.74 0.70 0.32
N PRO A 45 -11.94 1.01 0.85
CA PRO A 45 -13.12 1.21 -0.01
C PRO A 45 -13.05 2.45 -0.91
N GLU A 46 -12.17 3.39 -0.61
CA GLU A 46 -11.98 4.59 -1.42
C GLU A 46 -11.20 4.31 -2.71
N ALA A 47 -10.48 3.19 -2.76
CA ALA A 47 -9.72 2.80 -3.92
C ALA A 47 -10.57 1.94 -4.85
N ALA A 48 -10.48 2.20 -6.15
CA ALA A 48 -11.10 1.30 -7.12
C ALA A 48 -10.43 -0.08 -7.04
N PRO A 49 -11.21 -1.17 -7.00
CA PRO A 49 -10.63 -2.52 -6.90
C PRO A 49 -9.57 -2.81 -7.96
N ARG A 50 -9.79 -2.36 -9.20
CA ARG A 50 -8.83 -2.54 -10.28
C ARG A 50 -7.48 -1.88 -9.98
N VAL A 51 -7.49 -0.69 -9.38
CA VAL A 51 -6.26 0.03 -9.02
C VAL A 51 -5.50 -0.74 -7.93
N LEU A 52 -6.22 -1.23 -6.92
CA LEU A 52 -5.61 -2.05 -5.87
C LEU A 52 -4.98 -3.32 -6.44
N ASP A 53 -5.67 -3.99 -7.36
CA ASP A 53 -5.15 -5.21 -7.97
C ASP A 53 -3.88 -4.96 -8.79
N ILE A 54 -3.82 -3.83 -9.51
CA ILE A 54 -2.62 -3.44 -10.26
C ILE A 54 -1.46 -3.18 -9.30
N GLN A 55 -1.71 -2.44 -8.22
CA GLN A 55 -0.66 -2.13 -7.25
C GLN A 55 -0.20 -3.37 -6.49
N LEU A 56 -1.10 -4.27 -6.14
CA LEU A 56 -0.74 -5.57 -5.56
C LEU A 56 0.18 -6.37 -6.47
N LYS A 57 -0.13 -6.40 -7.77
CA LYS A 57 0.71 -7.08 -8.75
C LYS A 57 2.12 -6.50 -8.77
N GLU A 58 2.24 -5.18 -8.77
CA GLU A 58 3.53 -4.50 -8.72
C GLU A 58 4.29 -4.81 -7.43
N MET A 59 3.60 -4.86 -6.30
CA MET A 59 4.19 -5.20 -5.01
C MET A 59 4.70 -6.65 -4.97
N VAL A 60 4.01 -7.55 -5.64
CA VAL A 60 4.47 -8.94 -5.79
C VAL A 60 5.75 -8.96 -6.64
N GLU A 61 5.78 -8.22 -7.73
CA GLU A 61 6.97 -8.11 -8.58
C GLU A 61 8.17 -7.56 -7.80
N ASP A 62 7.94 -6.58 -6.92
CA ASP A 62 8.98 -5.96 -6.12
C ASP A 62 9.36 -6.79 -4.87
N GLY A 63 8.67 -7.89 -4.62
CA GLY A 63 8.99 -8.77 -3.49
C GLY A 63 8.49 -8.31 -2.14
N LEU A 64 7.62 -7.30 -2.09
CA LEU A 64 7.04 -6.79 -0.84
C LEU A 64 5.87 -7.63 -0.34
N VAL A 65 5.21 -8.30 -1.25
CA VAL A 65 4.03 -9.12 -1.02
C VAL A 65 4.19 -10.41 -1.81
N VAL A 66 3.68 -11.50 -1.28
CA VAL A 66 3.63 -12.79 -1.97
C VAL A 66 2.17 -13.16 -2.21
N LYS A 67 1.91 -13.69 -3.41
CA LYS A 67 0.59 -14.17 -3.80
C LYS A 67 0.61 -15.70 -3.83
N THR A 68 -0.32 -16.33 -3.13
CA THR A 68 -0.53 -17.77 -3.19
C THR A 68 -1.83 -18.05 -3.92
N ILE A 69 -1.78 -18.93 -4.92
CA ILE A 69 -2.95 -19.35 -5.67
C ILE A 69 -3.25 -20.80 -5.30
N TYR A 70 -4.46 -21.06 -4.80
CA TYR A 70 -4.92 -22.39 -4.46
C TYR A 70 -5.70 -22.97 -5.62
N PRO A 71 -5.38 -24.21 -6.08
CA PRO A 71 -6.02 -24.83 -7.23
C PRO A 71 -7.39 -25.40 -6.88
N GLU A 72 -8.29 -24.54 -6.46
CA GLU A 72 -9.68 -24.87 -6.15
C GLU A 72 -10.57 -24.46 -7.32
N LEU A 73 -11.87 -24.80 -7.24
CA LEU A 73 -12.88 -24.38 -8.20
C LEU A 73 -14.01 -23.63 -7.45
N PRO A 74 -14.08 -22.27 -7.55
CA PRO A 74 -13.17 -21.40 -8.34
C PRO A 74 -11.80 -21.25 -7.68
N PRO A 75 -10.77 -20.86 -8.43
CA PRO A 75 -9.44 -20.65 -7.86
C PRO A 75 -9.47 -19.56 -6.79
N ARG A 76 -8.68 -19.76 -5.73
CA ARG A 76 -8.60 -18.82 -4.63
C ARG A 76 -7.19 -18.23 -4.57
N SER A 77 -7.10 -16.91 -4.43
CA SER A 77 -5.85 -16.19 -4.24
C SER A 77 -5.78 -15.59 -2.85
N GLU A 78 -4.59 -15.58 -2.28
CA GLU A 78 -4.32 -14.91 -1.01
C GLU A 78 -3.01 -14.14 -1.11
N TYR A 79 -2.95 -12.99 -0.43
CA TYR A 79 -1.76 -12.16 -0.36
C TYR A 79 -1.24 -12.13 1.07
N ARG A 80 0.08 -12.18 1.22
CA ARG A 80 0.77 -12.01 2.50
C ARG A 80 1.92 -11.04 2.34
N ILE A 81 2.21 -10.29 3.40
CA ILE A 81 3.40 -9.46 3.44
C ILE A 81 4.63 -10.36 3.55
N THR A 82 5.70 -10.01 2.82
CA THR A 82 6.97 -10.73 2.91
C THR A 82 7.81 -10.16 4.07
N GLU A 83 8.92 -10.81 4.38
CA GLU A 83 9.89 -10.28 5.34
C GLU A 83 10.43 -8.93 4.87
N LEU A 84 10.69 -8.78 3.57
CA LEU A 84 11.10 -7.50 3.01
C LEU A 84 10.02 -6.43 3.20
N GLY A 85 8.75 -6.77 2.93
CA GLY A 85 7.63 -5.87 3.18
C GLY A 85 7.52 -5.46 4.64
N GLN A 86 7.71 -6.40 5.57
CA GLN A 86 7.69 -6.11 7.01
C GLN A 86 8.78 -5.11 7.40
N SER A 87 9.92 -5.12 6.73
CA SER A 87 11.00 -4.19 7.02
C SER A 87 10.64 -2.73 6.71
N LEU A 88 9.60 -2.49 5.90
CA LEU A 88 9.09 -1.15 5.60
C LEU A 88 8.06 -0.66 6.64
N ILE A 89 7.50 -1.55 7.45
CA ILE A 89 6.46 -1.16 8.41
C ILE A 89 6.92 -0.07 9.40
N PRO A 90 8.12 -0.14 9.99
CA PRO A 90 8.59 0.94 10.86
C PRO A 90 8.65 2.30 10.16
N ILE A 91 8.99 2.33 8.88
CA ILE A 91 9.03 3.54 8.07
C ILE A 91 7.60 4.06 7.85
N ILE A 92 6.68 3.16 7.53
CA ILE A 92 5.26 3.50 7.33
C ILE A 92 4.66 4.05 8.62
N ASP A 93 5.00 3.46 9.77
CA ASP A 93 4.54 3.96 11.07
C ASP A 93 5.00 5.38 11.35
N LEU A 94 6.25 5.70 11.01
CA LEU A 94 6.77 7.05 11.14
C LEU A 94 6.07 8.02 10.20
N MET A 95 5.78 7.60 8.99
CA MET A 95 5.02 8.42 8.04
C MET A 95 3.59 8.67 8.54
N LEU A 96 2.93 7.62 9.07
CA LEU A 96 1.60 7.75 9.67
C LEU A 96 1.61 8.75 10.82
N LYS A 97 2.58 8.62 11.71
CA LYS A 97 2.73 9.52 12.86
C LYS A 97 2.90 10.95 12.41
N TRP A 98 3.83 11.19 11.51
CA TRP A 98 4.08 12.53 10.99
C TRP A 98 2.83 13.13 10.34
N GLY A 99 2.15 12.36 9.51
CA GLY A 99 0.93 12.79 8.85
C GLY A 99 -0.18 13.14 9.82
N ARG A 100 -0.37 12.33 10.87
CA ARG A 100 -1.39 12.59 11.90
C ARG A 100 -1.07 13.84 12.70
N GLU A 101 0.19 14.00 13.09
CA GLU A 101 0.62 15.16 13.90
C GLU A 101 0.48 16.48 13.15
N HIS A 102 0.60 16.46 11.84
CA HIS A 102 0.57 17.67 11.00
C HIS A 102 -0.67 17.81 10.14
N PHE A 103 -1.60 16.85 10.25
CA PHE A 103 -2.80 16.80 9.44
C PHE A 103 -3.59 18.11 9.44
N ASP A 104 -3.79 18.70 10.61
CA ASP A 104 -4.60 19.91 10.75
C ASP A 104 -4.04 21.10 9.97
N ILE A 105 -2.72 21.18 9.88
CA ILE A 105 -2.05 22.25 9.11
C ILE A 105 -2.47 22.18 7.65
N PHE A 106 -2.44 20.98 7.08
CA PHE A 106 -2.73 20.77 5.68
C PHE A 106 -4.24 20.76 5.39
N GLU A 107 -5.04 20.27 6.33
CA GLU A 107 -6.49 20.34 6.23
C GLU A 107 -6.96 21.79 6.16
N LYS A 108 -6.43 22.66 7.00
CA LYS A 108 -6.75 24.11 6.97
C LYS A 108 -6.37 24.75 5.65
N LYS A 109 -5.24 24.34 5.08
CA LYS A 109 -4.71 24.93 3.87
C LYS A 109 -5.44 24.44 2.62
N TYR A 110 -5.71 23.14 2.54
CA TYR A 110 -6.24 22.50 1.32
C TYR A 110 -7.69 22.03 1.43
N GLY A 111 -8.13 21.64 2.61
CA GLY A 111 -9.48 21.13 2.84
C GLY A 111 -10.56 22.18 2.55
N LYS A 112 -10.35 23.42 2.98
CA LYS A 112 -11.29 24.52 2.74
C LYS A 112 -11.45 24.86 1.26
N SER A 113 -10.39 24.66 0.47
CA SER A 113 -10.43 24.90 -0.97
C SER A 113 -11.39 23.93 -1.66
N LEU A 114 -11.53 22.73 -1.15
CA LEU A 114 -12.45 21.72 -1.69
C LEU A 114 -13.90 22.02 -1.28
N GLU A 115 -14.10 22.56 -0.10
CA GLU A 115 -15.42 22.89 0.42
C GLU A 115 -16.03 24.13 -0.25
N THR A 116 -15.18 25.04 -0.71
CA THR A 116 -15.63 26.30 -1.35
C THR A 116 -15.86 26.16 -2.84
N VAL A 117 -15.52 25.02 -3.39
CA VAL A 117 -15.77 24.68 -4.80
C VAL A 117 -17.12 24.00 -4.93
#